data_d6a1f2d737ec595bc931ca266c21c902
#
_entry.id   d6a1f2d737ec595bc931ca266c21c902
#
_cell.length_a   1.000
_cell.length_b   1.000
_cell.length_c   1.000
_cell.angle_alpha   90.00
_cell.angle_beta   90.00
_cell.angle_gamma   90.00
#
_symmetry.space_group_name_H-M   'P 1'
#
loop_
_entity.id
_entity.type
_entity.pdbx_description
1 polymer ?
#
loop_
_entity_poly.entity_id
_entity_poly.type
_entity_poly.pdbx_seq_one_letter_code
_entity_poly.pdbx_strand_id
1 'polypeptide(L)'
;MRCYPLAARRPRVGGGLRRESAGRKIGAWLAFGAAANIEAGVKTETPTTQLTVKAILNRVQRFAGFVYRSVVLRGEGRDTCIEVHVEPHAGMHCRCGKCLRPCPGYDTLDERSWLFVPLWNIPVWLHYAPRRVECPIHGVVVEHLPWSDGKRPIATAMMGFLAQWARRLSWRETARVFRTSWEAVYRSVEWFVEWGLAHRELRDIAAIGIDEIHWGKGRRGANFLTVIYQVDAHRRRLLWVGPRRTQASLRRGLQALGPEVVHGLRFVCSDMWKPYLQVIAKQAAQALHVLDRFHIVMHLNQAVDQVRRAESGRLRGSARAKHLKNMRWKLLRRGTRVRGYARAQLRGLVAAKLATGRAWLLKEIFQPFWRYKSPSWAQAFLRCWTTRALRSRLEPMKKVARMLRTHEPLLLNWFRAKGELSSGVVEGLNNKIRVVTRRSYGFRTYRAMEVALYHNLGHLPEPEFTHGFC
;
A
#
# COMPACT_ATOMS: atom_id res chain seq x y z
N MET A 1 -41.87 0.47 -25.95
CA MET A 1 -41.68 -0.06 -24.60
C MET A 1 -41.20 1.08 -23.70
N ARG A 2 -42.03 1.50 -22.75
CA ARG A 2 -41.77 2.59 -21.81
C ARG A 2 -40.93 2.01 -20.65
N CYS A 3 -39.73 2.57 -20.44
CA CYS A 3 -38.92 2.24 -19.26
C CYS A 3 -39.50 2.99 -18.04
N TYR A 4 -40.27 2.30 -17.21
CA TYR A 4 -40.75 2.83 -15.95
C TYR A 4 -39.61 2.80 -14.88
N PRO A 5 -39.45 3.85 -14.07
CA PRO A 5 -38.59 3.78 -12.90
C PRO A 5 -39.28 3.00 -11.78
N LEU A 6 -38.62 1.99 -11.23
CA LEU A 6 -39.05 1.28 -10.02
C LEU A 6 -39.19 2.25 -8.85
N ALA A 7 -40.41 2.45 -8.38
CA ALA A 7 -40.71 3.17 -7.16
C ALA A 7 -40.23 2.35 -5.96
N ALA A 8 -39.29 2.92 -5.19
CA ALA A 8 -38.83 2.33 -3.94
C ALA A 8 -39.91 2.50 -2.86
N ARG A 9 -40.58 1.42 -2.45
CA ARG A 9 -41.34 1.37 -1.21
C ARG A 9 -40.41 1.51 -0.02
N ARG A 10 -40.69 2.50 0.81
CA ARG A 10 -40.06 2.67 2.14
C ARG A 10 -40.76 1.74 3.14
N PRO A 11 -40.06 1.00 3.98
CA PRO A 11 -40.67 0.47 5.21
C PRO A 11 -40.73 1.62 6.25
N ARG A 12 -41.93 1.83 6.82
CA ARG A 12 -42.13 2.54 8.07
C ARG A 12 -41.71 1.61 9.19
N VAL A 13 -40.79 2.06 10.04
CA VAL A 13 -40.59 1.53 11.38
C VAL A 13 -40.60 2.72 12.32
N GLY A 14 -41.69 2.82 13.11
CA GLY A 14 -41.79 3.66 14.28
C GLY A 14 -41.12 2.94 15.46
N GLY A 15 -40.51 3.65 16.34
CA GLY A 15 -39.95 3.13 17.59
C GLY A 15 -39.06 4.18 18.24
N GLY A 16 -39.69 5.00 19.10
CA GLY A 16 -38.98 5.94 19.94
C GLY A 16 -38.15 5.21 21.00
N LEU A 17 -36.94 5.63 21.20
CA LEU A 17 -36.14 5.30 22.38
C LEU A 17 -35.51 6.58 22.93
N ARG A 18 -35.73 6.73 24.21
CA ARG A 18 -35.37 7.85 25.07
C ARG A 18 -33.85 8.02 25.11
N ARG A 19 -33.44 9.30 25.15
CA ARG A 19 -32.10 9.73 25.56
C ARG A 19 -31.95 9.49 27.07
N GLU A 20 -31.00 8.66 27.45
CA GLU A 20 -30.41 8.67 28.78
C GLU A 20 -29.02 9.30 28.70
N SER A 21 -28.89 10.35 29.48
CA SER A 21 -27.67 11.09 29.75
C SER A 21 -26.83 10.33 30.78
N ALA A 22 -25.68 9.78 30.40
CA ALA A 22 -24.69 9.26 31.32
C ALA A 22 -23.67 10.35 31.68
N GLY A 23 -23.82 10.91 32.86
CA GLY A 23 -22.91 11.87 33.47
C GLY A 23 -21.56 11.23 33.81
N ARG A 24 -20.51 11.98 33.59
CA ARG A 24 -19.16 11.71 34.12
C ARG A 24 -19.16 11.73 35.61
N LYS A 25 -18.68 10.69 36.24
CA LYS A 25 -18.19 10.72 37.63
C LYS A 25 -16.68 10.50 37.65
N ILE A 26 -15.97 11.58 37.93
CA ILE A 26 -14.59 11.57 38.43
C ILE A 26 -14.75 11.42 39.95
N GLY A 27 -14.26 10.35 40.54
CA GLY A 27 -14.24 10.13 41.99
C GLY A 27 -12.91 9.49 42.39
N ALA A 28 -12.04 10.32 42.85
CA ALA A 28 -11.30 10.30 44.13
C ALA A 28 -10.92 8.93 44.68
N TRP A 29 -9.64 8.64 44.68
CA TRP A 29 -8.99 7.67 45.57
C TRP A 29 -8.31 8.44 46.67
N LEU A 30 -8.87 8.39 47.86
CA LEU A 30 -8.21 8.77 49.10
C LEU A 30 -8.50 7.70 50.15
N ALA A 31 -7.43 7.19 50.72
CA ALA A 31 -7.18 6.69 52.06
C ALA A 31 -8.12 5.60 52.64
N PHE A 32 -7.52 4.45 52.86
CA PHE A 32 -7.81 3.66 54.09
C PHE A 32 -6.47 3.21 54.68
N GLY A 33 -6.10 3.82 55.78
CA GLY A 33 -5.11 3.31 56.69
C GLY A 33 -5.81 2.41 57.72
N ALA A 34 -5.28 1.24 57.96
CA ALA A 34 -5.44 0.50 59.20
C ALA A 34 -4.22 -0.41 59.37
N ALA A 35 -3.46 -0.13 60.41
CA ALA A 35 -2.37 -0.94 60.88
C ALA A 35 -2.89 -2.29 61.39
N ALA A 36 -2.23 -3.37 60.97
CA ALA A 36 -2.21 -4.63 61.72
C ALA A 36 -0.78 -5.16 61.67
N ASN A 37 -0.10 -5.04 62.82
CA ASN A 37 1.16 -5.72 63.08
C ASN A 37 0.92 -7.24 63.07
N ILE A 38 1.60 -7.93 62.18
CA ILE A 38 1.90 -9.35 62.33
C ILE A 38 3.39 -9.49 61.98
N GLU A 39 4.21 -9.55 63.02
CA GLU A 39 5.59 -10.06 62.92
C GLU A 39 5.51 -11.56 62.64
N ALA A 40 6.01 -11.92 61.46
CA ALA A 40 6.49 -13.27 61.21
C ALA A 40 7.62 -13.15 60.18
N GLY A 41 8.83 -13.24 60.71
CA GLY A 41 10.05 -13.17 59.91
C GLY A 41 10.19 -14.38 58.96
N VAL A 42 10.19 -14.08 57.68
CA VAL A 42 10.97 -14.83 56.68
C VAL A 42 11.62 -13.80 55.76
N LYS A 43 12.85 -13.43 56.03
CA LYS A 43 13.69 -12.71 55.08
C LYS A 43 14.02 -13.67 53.93
N THR A 44 13.17 -13.78 52.97
CA THR A 44 13.57 -14.19 51.61
C THR A 44 14.16 -12.96 50.95
N GLU A 45 15.43 -12.74 51.07
CA GLU A 45 16.21 -11.86 50.23
C GLU A 45 16.04 -12.39 48.80
N THR A 46 15.13 -11.81 48.04
CA THR A 46 15.14 -11.94 46.59
C THR A 46 16.50 -11.43 46.13
N PRO A 47 17.34 -12.25 45.47
CA PRO A 47 18.66 -11.82 45.04
C PRO A 47 18.47 -10.60 44.14
N THR A 48 18.93 -9.45 44.58
CA THR A 48 18.96 -8.22 43.78
C THR A 48 19.93 -8.44 42.62
N THR A 49 19.44 -8.94 41.52
CA THR A 49 20.24 -9.14 40.31
C THR A 49 20.55 -7.75 39.74
N GLN A 50 21.77 -7.28 39.88
CA GLN A 50 22.21 -6.05 39.22
C GLN A 50 22.02 -6.20 37.70
N LEU A 51 21.08 -5.45 37.15
CA LEU A 51 20.78 -5.47 35.73
C LEU A 51 21.84 -4.64 34.99
N THR A 52 22.82 -5.33 34.40
CA THR A 52 23.82 -4.69 33.54
C THR A 52 23.38 -4.69 32.08
N VAL A 53 23.87 -3.73 31.28
CA VAL A 53 23.60 -3.72 29.82
C VAL A 53 24.06 -5.01 29.16
N LYS A 54 25.18 -5.61 29.62
CA LYS A 54 25.63 -6.93 29.18
C LYS A 54 24.61 -8.04 29.46
N ALA A 55 23.99 -8.02 30.65
CA ALA A 55 22.95 -8.99 31.00
C ALA A 55 21.69 -8.84 30.12
N ILE A 56 21.29 -7.57 29.84
CA ILE A 56 20.20 -7.27 28.92
C ILE A 56 20.53 -7.83 27.53
N LEU A 57 21.69 -7.50 26.95
CA LEU A 57 22.12 -7.96 25.62
C LEU A 57 22.14 -9.50 25.55
N ASN A 58 22.71 -10.18 26.53
CA ASN A 58 22.74 -11.64 26.61
C ASN A 58 21.34 -12.27 26.69
N ARG A 59 20.35 -11.56 27.24
CA ARG A 59 18.96 -12.03 27.33
C ARG A 59 18.15 -11.76 26.05
N VAL A 60 18.34 -10.57 25.48
CA VAL A 60 17.50 -10.04 24.41
C VAL A 60 18.07 -10.36 23.02
N GLN A 61 19.39 -10.34 22.87
CA GLN A 61 20.05 -10.57 21.58
C GLN A 61 21.17 -11.58 21.72
N ARG A 62 20.89 -12.82 21.41
CA ARG A 62 21.92 -13.89 21.39
C ARG A 62 22.44 -14.11 19.97
N PHE A 63 23.76 -14.09 19.82
CA PHE A 63 24.42 -14.49 18.59
C PHE A 63 24.94 -15.91 18.74
N ALA A 64 24.46 -16.83 17.90
CA ALA A 64 24.87 -18.23 17.96
C ALA A 64 26.40 -18.37 17.81
N GLY A 65 27.06 -18.93 18.80
CA GLY A 65 28.50 -19.13 18.84
C GLY A 65 29.33 -17.93 19.30
N PHE A 66 28.72 -16.80 19.71
CA PHE A 66 29.41 -15.60 20.16
C PHE A 66 28.92 -15.15 21.53
N VAL A 67 29.77 -14.44 22.25
CA VAL A 67 29.50 -13.85 23.58
C VAL A 67 29.90 -12.38 23.59
N TYR A 68 29.22 -11.60 24.42
CA TYR A 68 29.61 -10.23 24.70
C TYR A 68 30.71 -10.20 25.76
N ARG A 69 31.93 -9.82 25.36
CA ARG A 69 33.07 -9.74 26.28
C ARG A 69 32.92 -8.55 27.22
N SER A 70 32.77 -7.36 26.65
CA SER A 70 32.64 -6.10 27.41
C SER A 70 31.60 -5.19 26.79
N VAL A 71 31.02 -4.33 27.61
CA VAL A 71 30.12 -3.27 27.22
C VAL A 71 30.56 -2.00 27.92
N VAL A 72 30.92 -0.99 27.14
CA VAL A 72 31.51 0.24 27.64
C VAL A 72 30.72 1.45 27.16
N LEU A 73 30.41 2.39 28.03
CA LEU A 73 29.82 3.67 27.66
C LEU A 73 30.98 4.66 27.34
N ARG A 74 30.95 5.24 26.15
CA ARG A 74 31.94 6.22 25.69
C ARG A 74 31.29 7.56 25.42
N GLY A 75 32.09 8.62 25.51
CA GLY A 75 31.67 9.99 25.21
C GLY A 75 30.74 10.60 26.26
N GLU A 76 30.43 11.88 26.06
CA GLU A 76 29.55 12.64 26.94
C GLU A 76 28.46 13.37 26.12
N GLY A 77 27.33 13.63 26.75
CA GLY A 77 26.25 14.40 26.15
C GLY A 77 25.74 13.79 24.84
N ARG A 78 25.85 14.53 23.73
CA ARG A 78 25.35 14.09 22.41
C ARG A 78 26.25 13.06 21.73
N ASP A 79 27.49 12.95 22.13
CA ASP A 79 28.49 12.04 21.55
C ASP A 79 28.56 10.71 22.31
N THR A 80 27.67 10.53 23.28
CA THR A 80 27.55 9.26 24.04
C THR A 80 27.21 8.12 23.10
N CYS A 81 28.00 7.02 23.18
CA CYS A 81 27.74 5.74 22.49
C CYS A 81 28.04 4.56 23.40
N ILE A 82 27.50 3.40 23.07
CA ILE A 82 27.76 2.13 23.73
C ILE A 82 28.61 1.29 22.78
N GLU A 83 29.82 0.92 23.22
CA GLU A 83 30.72 -0.01 22.53
C GLU A 83 30.55 -1.40 23.13
N VAL A 84 30.31 -2.37 22.28
CA VAL A 84 30.07 -3.78 22.65
C VAL A 84 31.10 -4.64 21.93
N HIS A 85 32.07 -5.18 22.67
CA HIS A 85 33.06 -6.09 22.12
C HIS A 85 32.51 -7.52 22.14
N VAL A 86 32.52 -8.15 20.97
CA VAL A 86 32.01 -9.51 20.75
C VAL A 86 33.19 -10.45 20.56
N GLU A 87 33.10 -11.66 21.13
CA GLU A 87 34.08 -12.71 20.96
C GLU A 87 33.40 -14.04 20.64
N PRO A 88 34.06 -14.96 19.92
CA PRO A 88 33.55 -16.32 19.75
C PRO A 88 33.51 -17.03 21.11
N HIS A 89 32.49 -17.85 21.30
CA HIS A 89 32.43 -18.72 22.47
C HIS A 89 33.57 -19.72 22.46
N ALA A 90 34.14 -20.07 23.61
CA ALA A 90 35.17 -21.05 23.74
C ALA A 90 34.72 -22.41 23.10
N GLY A 91 35.53 -22.95 22.23
CA GLY A 91 35.22 -24.21 21.50
C GLY A 91 34.32 -24.01 20.26
N MET A 92 33.96 -22.81 19.88
CA MET A 92 33.22 -22.55 18.65
C MET A 92 34.07 -22.80 17.41
N HIS A 93 33.66 -23.74 16.56
CA HIS A 93 34.22 -23.92 15.22
C HIS A 93 33.76 -22.80 14.28
N CYS A 94 34.71 -22.18 13.58
CA CYS A 94 34.42 -21.21 12.54
C CYS A 94 33.56 -21.85 11.44
N ARG A 95 32.65 -21.07 10.87
CA ARG A 95 31.79 -21.50 9.74
C ARG A 95 32.04 -20.62 8.53
N CYS A 96 32.10 -21.26 7.36
CA CYS A 96 32.18 -20.54 6.09
C CYS A 96 31.02 -19.55 5.92
N GLY A 97 31.30 -18.28 5.61
CA GLY A 97 30.29 -17.24 5.42
C GLY A 97 29.38 -17.44 4.21
N LYS A 98 29.69 -18.41 3.32
CA LYS A 98 28.87 -18.73 2.14
C LYS A 98 28.01 -19.99 2.29
N CYS A 99 28.60 -21.08 2.78
CA CYS A 99 27.90 -22.39 2.88
C CYS A 99 27.63 -22.85 4.30
N LEU A 100 28.02 -22.10 5.31
CA LEU A 100 27.81 -22.35 6.74
C LEU A 100 28.45 -23.62 7.25
N ARG A 101 29.29 -24.32 6.46
CA ARG A 101 30.03 -25.51 6.88
C ARG A 101 31.10 -25.11 7.89
N PRO A 102 31.32 -25.91 8.94
CA PRO A 102 32.52 -25.77 9.80
C PRO A 102 33.77 -25.85 8.94
N CYS A 103 34.72 -24.95 9.17
CA CYS A 103 36.00 -24.91 8.45
C CYS A 103 37.12 -24.53 9.42
N PRO A 104 38.37 -24.97 9.17
CA PRO A 104 39.52 -24.47 9.93
C PRO A 104 39.70 -22.96 9.77
N GLY A 105 40.18 -22.30 10.82
CA GLY A 105 40.59 -20.91 10.79
C GLY A 105 41.85 -20.74 9.91
N TYR A 106 41.89 -19.64 9.16
CA TYR A 106 43.04 -19.26 8.34
C TYR A 106 43.86 -18.14 9.01
N ASP A 107 43.22 -16.99 9.22
CA ASP A 107 43.77 -15.85 9.93
C ASP A 107 42.66 -14.95 10.52
N THR A 108 43.04 -13.83 11.12
CA THR A 108 42.12 -12.83 11.68
C THR A 108 42.37 -11.48 11.02
N LEU A 109 41.29 -10.85 10.59
CA LEU A 109 41.30 -9.52 9.99
C LEU A 109 41.35 -8.42 11.09
N ASP A 110 41.58 -7.17 10.67
CA ASP A 110 41.46 -6.00 11.54
C ASP A 110 40.05 -5.89 12.13
N GLU A 111 39.95 -5.34 13.31
CA GLU A 111 38.69 -5.07 14.00
C GLU A 111 37.79 -4.19 13.16
N ARG A 112 36.53 -4.57 13.09
CA ARG A 112 35.47 -3.85 12.41
C ARG A 112 34.35 -3.52 13.38
N SER A 113 33.63 -2.43 13.05
CA SER A 113 32.46 -1.97 13.82
C SER A 113 31.18 -2.07 13.01
N TRP A 114 30.08 -2.43 13.65
CA TRP A 114 28.74 -2.46 13.08
C TRP A 114 27.78 -1.66 13.95
N LEU A 115 27.07 -0.71 13.35
CA LEU A 115 26.00 0.00 14.02
C LEU A 115 24.87 -0.99 14.32
N PHE A 116 24.50 -1.08 15.60
CA PHE A 116 23.46 -1.93 16.10
C PHE A 116 22.21 -1.13 16.51
N VAL A 117 21.13 -1.80 16.93
CA VAL A 117 19.90 -1.16 17.40
C VAL A 117 20.21 -0.27 18.62
N PRO A 118 19.81 1.00 18.61
CA PRO A 118 20.12 1.93 19.69
C PRO A 118 19.41 1.55 20.99
N LEU A 119 20.05 1.77 22.10
CA LEU A 119 19.47 1.65 23.43
C LEU A 119 19.14 3.05 23.99
N TRP A 120 17.86 3.34 24.24
CA TRP A 120 17.39 4.69 24.65
C TRP A 120 17.86 5.82 23.73
N ASN A 121 17.92 5.55 22.43
CA ASN A 121 18.45 6.45 21.41
C ASN A 121 19.97 6.74 21.54
N ILE A 122 20.69 5.97 22.35
CA ILE A 122 22.14 5.95 22.40
C ILE A 122 22.63 4.97 21.34
N PRO A 123 23.50 5.39 20.38
CA PRO A 123 24.05 4.47 19.38
C PRO A 123 24.80 3.32 20.03
N VAL A 124 24.61 2.11 19.53
CA VAL A 124 25.31 0.90 19.96
C VAL A 124 26.20 0.42 18.81
N TRP A 125 27.47 0.17 19.10
CA TRP A 125 28.42 -0.34 18.13
C TRP A 125 28.91 -1.71 18.56
N LEU A 126 28.82 -2.71 17.67
CA LEU A 126 29.44 -4.01 17.86
C LEU A 126 30.84 -3.97 17.27
N HIS A 127 31.82 -4.40 18.06
CA HIS A 127 33.21 -4.49 17.67
C HIS A 127 33.67 -5.94 17.63
N TYR A 128 34.26 -6.37 16.53
CA TYR A 128 34.75 -7.73 16.34
C TYR A 128 35.85 -7.76 15.27
N ALA A 129 36.89 -8.57 15.49
CA ALA A 129 37.93 -8.89 14.50
C ALA A 129 37.55 -10.17 13.76
N PRO A 130 36.97 -10.07 12.51
CA PRO A 130 36.49 -11.26 11.79
C PRO A 130 37.62 -12.21 11.42
N ARG A 131 37.41 -13.51 11.58
CA ARG A 131 38.32 -14.54 11.13
C ARG A 131 38.07 -14.89 9.67
N ARG A 132 39.14 -15.24 8.94
CA ARG A 132 38.99 -15.96 7.68
C ARG A 132 39.06 -17.45 7.92
N VAL A 133 38.37 -18.20 7.10
CA VAL A 133 38.34 -19.69 7.16
C VAL A 133 38.69 -20.26 5.81
N GLU A 134 39.35 -21.39 5.82
CA GLU A 134 39.67 -22.15 4.60
C GLU A 134 38.54 -23.15 4.30
N CYS A 135 37.70 -22.79 3.35
CA CYS A 135 36.58 -23.64 2.95
C CYS A 135 36.96 -24.48 1.73
N PRO A 136 36.76 -25.83 1.75
CA PRO A 136 37.12 -26.68 0.62
C PRO A 136 36.32 -26.38 -0.66
N ILE A 137 35.20 -25.67 -0.56
CA ILE A 137 34.35 -25.26 -1.71
C ILE A 137 34.63 -23.85 -2.16
N HIS A 138 34.85 -22.91 -1.22
CA HIS A 138 34.91 -21.50 -1.51
C HIS A 138 36.28 -20.84 -1.31
N GLY A 139 37.30 -21.66 -0.96
CA GLY A 139 38.63 -21.15 -0.63
C GLY A 139 38.63 -20.30 0.65
N VAL A 140 39.58 -19.38 0.75
CA VAL A 140 39.70 -18.51 1.91
C VAL A 140 38.62 -17.40 1.86
N VAL A 141 37.70 -17.44 2.83
CA VAL A 141 36.57 -16.51 2.96
C VAL A 141 36.39 -16.09 4.41
N VAL A 142 35.73 -14.95 4.62
CA VAL A 142 35.35 -14.49 5.96
C VAL A 142 34.33 -15.46 6.57
N GLU A 143 34.45 -15.71 7.86
CA GLU A 143 33.51 -16.54 8.61
C GLU A 143 32.08 -15.95 8.60
N HIS A 144 31.12 -16.81 8.91
CA HIS A 144 29.73 -16.38 9.10
C HIS A 144 29.57 -15.54 10.36
N LEU A 145 29.12 -14.31 10.20
CA LEU A 145 28.80 -13.40 11.29
C LEU A 145 27.27 -13.26 11.39
N PRO A 146 26.62 -13.73 12.48
CA PRO A 146 25.16 -13.76 12.57
C PRO A 146 24.50 -12.35 12.62
N TRP A 147 25.28 -11.30 12.84
CA TRP A 147 24.79 -9.91 12.86
C TRP A 147 25.08 -9.14 11.58
N SER A 148 25.80 -9.71 10.62
CA SER A 148 26.32 -8.97 9.46
C SER A 148 25.93 -9.67 8.15
N ASP A 149 25.56 -8.86 7.16
CA ASP A 149 25.37 -9.30 5.78
C ASP A 149 26.39 -8.60 4.87
N GLY A 150 27.42 -9.33 4.49
CA GLY A 150 28.50 -8.86 3.62
C GLY A 150 29.39 -7.79 4.28
N LYS A 151 29.75 -6.77 3.49
CA LYS A 151 30.68 -5.69 3.92
C LYS A 151 29.99 -4.49 4.59
N ARG A 152 28.69 -4.55 4.87
CA ARG A 152 27.94 -3.41 5.41
C ARG A 152 28.37 -3.11 6.86
N PRO A 153 28.55 -1.82 7.22
CA PRO A 153 28.91 -1.41 8.59
C PRO A 153 27.66 -1.28 9.48
N ILE A 154 26.58 -1.96 9.15
CA ILE A 154 25.30 -1.95 9.87
C ILE A 154 24.86 -3.37 10.11
N ALA A 155 24.50 -3.68 11.34
CA ALA A 155 23.98 -4.99 11.69
C ALA A 155 22.59 -5.24 11.06
N THR A 156 22.31 -6.51 10.72
CA THR A 156 21.03 -6.91 10.12
C THR A 156 19.82 -6.53 10.97
N ALA A 157 19.94 -6.63 12.31
CA ALA A 157 18.93 -6.18 13.24
C ALA A 157 18.66 -4.66 13.13
N MET A 158 19.70 -3.84 12.98
CA MET A 158 19.56 -2.40 12.77
C MET A 158 18.95 -2.09 11.40
N MET A 159 19.29 -2.86 10.37
CA MET A 159 18.65 -2.71 9.06
C MET A 159 17.13 -2.96 9.14
N GLY A 160 16.71 -4.02 9.84
CA GLY A 160 15.29 -4.29 10.09
C GLY A 160 14.62 -3.18 10.88
N PHE A 161 15.26 -2.71 11.94
CA PHE A 161 14.77 -1.59 12.75
C PHE A 161 14.56 -0.31 11.92
N LEU A 162 15.55 0.09 11.12
CA LEU A 162 15.44 1.24 10.22
C LEU A 162 14.32 1.05 9.18
N ALA A 163 14.19 -0.15 8.61
CA ALA A 163 13.13 -0.46 7.66
C ALA A 163 11.74 -0.33 8.31
N GLN A 164 11.53 -0.83 9.51
CA GLN A 164 10.24 -0.69 10.22
C GLN A 164 9.87 0.79 10.46
N TRP A 165 10.80 1.61 10.91
CA TRP A 165 10.56 3.03 11.10
C TRP A 165 10.34 3.78 9.78
N ALA A 166 11.01 3.38 8.71
CA ALA A 166 10.86 3.95 7.37
C ALA A 166 9.46 3.69 6.75
N ARG A 167 8.64 2.79 7.32
CA ARG A 167 7.22 2.68 6.98
C ARG A 167 6.38 3.84 7.50
N ARG A 168 6.80 4.48 8.60
CA ARG A 168 6.08 5.56 9.29
C ARG A 168 6.64 6.94 8.97
N LEU A 169 7.97 7.06 8.92
CA LEU A 169 8.70 8.28 8.64
C LEU A 169 9.25 8.27 7.20
N SER A 170 9.65 9.44 6.69
CA SER A 170 10.47 9.49 5.47
C SER A 170 11.89 8.98 5.78
N TRP A 171 12.60 8.51 4.76
CA TRP A 171 13.99 8.02 4.94
C TRP A 171 14.90 9.06 5.57
N ARG A 172 14.73 10.34 5.21
CA ARG A 172 15.51 11.45 5.80
C ARG A 172 15.16 11.69 7.26
N GLU A 173 13.89 11.61 7.63
CA GLU A 173 13.47 11.74 9.02
C GLU A 173 13.95 10.56 9.86
N THR A 174 13.83 9.34 9.35
CA THR A 174 14.37 8.14 10.00
C THR A 174 15.87 8.27 10.25
N ALA A 175 16.63 8.72 9.24
CA ALA A 175 18.06 8.95 9.36
C ALA A 175 18.39 9.97 10.46
N ARG A 176 17.65 11.08 10.50
CA ARG A 176 17.85 12.13 11.51
C ARG A 176 17.54 11.64 12.93
N VAL A 177 16.43 10.89 13.11
CA VAL A 177 16.03 10.37 14.42
C VAL A 177 17.06 9.39 14.97
N PHE A 178 17.59 8.50 14.12
CA PHE A 178 18.51 7.44 14.54
C PHE A 178 19.97 7.74 14.22
N ARG A 179 20.33 9.01 14.02
CA ARG A 179 21.70 9.50 13.83
C ARG A 179 22.50 8.72 12.79
N THR A 180 21.86 8.43 11.64
CA THR A 180 22.49 7.72 10.53
C THR A 180 22.30 8.50 9.23
N SER A 181 22.81 7.98 8.10
CA SER A 181 22.61 8.61 6.80
C SER A 181 21.29 8.16 6.16
N TRP A 182 20.70 9.00 5.32
CA TRP A 182 19.51 8.62 4.55
C TRP A 182 19.81 7.47 3.59
N GLU A 183 21.04 7.35 3.12
CA GLU A 183 21.50 6.27 2.27
C GLU A 183 21.53 4.94 3.04
N ALA A 184 21.99 4.94 4.29
CA ALA A 184 21.94 3.77 5.16
C ALA A 184 20.51 3.29 5.37
N VAL A 185 19.55 4.21 5.57
CA VAL A 185 18.12 3.87 5.65
C VAL A 185 17.63 3.31 4.34
N TYR A 186 17.93 3.93 3.20
CA TYR A 186 17.53 3.43 1.88
C TYR A 186 18.07 2.02 1.63
N ARG A 187 19.37 1.79 1.88
CA ARG A 187 20.00 0.47 1.71
C ARG A 187 19.40 -0.59 2.63
N SER A 188 19.03 -0.21 3.84
CA SER A 188 18.33 -1.10 4.78
C SER A 188 16.94 -1.48 4.26
N VAL A 189 16.18 -0.51 3.76
CA VAL A 189 14.85 -0.75 3.16
C VAL A 189 14.98 -1.59 1.88
N GLU A 190 15.97 -1.31 1.04
CA GLU A 190 16.22 -2.05 -0.20
C GLU A 190 16.54 -3.53 0.11
N TRP A 191 17.46 -3.79 1.03
CA TRP A 191 17.79 -5.13 1.49
C TRP A 191 16.56 -5.88 2.03
N PHE A 192 15.76 -5.19 2.86
CA PHE A 192 14.54 -5.75 3.43
C PHE A 192 13.52 -6.14 2.37
N VAL A 193 13.36 -5.30 1.35
CA VAL A 193 12.45 -5.55 0.22
C VAL A 193 12.98 -6.70 -0.65
N GLU A 194 14.27 -6.73 -0.94
CA GLU A 194 14.89 -7.80 -1.73
C GLU A 194 14.76 -9.16 -1.04
N TRP A 195 15.05 -9.20 0.26
CA TRP A 195 14.85 -10.40 1.05
C TRP A 195 13.38 -10.85 1.02
N GLY A 196 12.46 -9.93 1.26
CA GLY A 196 11.04 -10.23 1.26
C GLY A 196 10.51 -10.68 -0.10
N LEU A 197 11.02 -10.12 -1.21
CA LEU A 197 10.67 -10.56 -2.56
C LEU A 197 11.20 -11.96 -2.88
N ALA A 198 12.39 -12.32 -2.39
CA ALA A 198 12.98 -13.64 -2.56
C ALA A 198 12.24 -14.73 -1.76
N HIS A 199 11.67 -14.37 -0.61
CA HIS A 199 11.01 -15.33 0.30
C HIS A 199 9.47 -15.25 0.24
N ARG A 200 8.90 -14.39 -0.64
CA ARG A 200 7.43 -14.29 -0.75
C ARG A 200 6.82 -15.50 -1.43
N GLU A 201 5.70 -15.94 -0.91
CA GLU A 201 4.84 -16.91 -1.57
C GLU A 201 3.69 -16.23 -2.31
N LEU A 202 3.49 -16.62 -3.56
CA LEU A 202 2.40 -16.16 -4.41
C LEU A 202 1.34 -17.28 -4.49
N ARG A 203 0.72 -17.59 -3.35
CA ARG A 203 -0.36 -18.60 -3.25
C ARG A 203 -1.70 -17.91 -3.00
N ASP A 204 -2.79 -18.59 -3.29
CA ASP A 204 -4.18 -18.19 -3.02
C ASP A 204 -4.53 -16.81 -3.63
N ILE A 205 -4.10 -16.59 -4.86
CA ILE A 205 -4.41 -15.39 -5.63
C ILE A 205 -5.51 -15.71 -6.63
N ALA A 206 -6.77 -15.42 -6.27
CA ALA A 206 -7.91 -15.62 -7.14
C ALA A 206 -8.28 -14.37 -7.93
N ALA A 207 -7.90 -13.17 -7.45
CA ALA A 207 -8.29 -11.90 -8.05
C ALA A 207 -7.13 -10.91 -8.10
N ILE A 208 -6.89 -10.34 -9.29
CA ILE A 208 -5.91 -9.26 -9.48
C ILE A 208 -6.57 -8.00 -10.03
N GLY A 209 -6.02 -6.86 -9.62
CA GLY A 209 -6.32 -5.54 -10.20
C GLY A 209 -5.10 -5.00 -10.94
N ILE A 210 -5.31 -4.49 -12.13
CA ILE A 210 -4.28 -3.91 -13.00
C ILE A 210 -4.62 -2.45 -13.21
N ASP A 211 -3.66 -1.55 -12.95
CA ASP A 211 -3.85 -0.11 -13.15
C ASP A 211 -2.54 0.57 -13.48
N GLU A 212 -2.61 1.87 -13.79
CA GLU A 212 -1.44 2.71 -14.05
C GLU A 212 -1.34 3.85 -13.05
N ILE A 213 -0.10 4.16 -12.73
CA ILE A 213 0.22 5.27 -11.85
C ILE A 213 1.13 6.23 -12.59
N HIS A 214 0.69 7.49 -12.63
CA HIS A 214 1.55 8.55 -13.12
C HIS A 214 2.54 8.97 -12.02
N TRP A 215 3.83 8.96 -12.34
CA TRP A 215 4.90 9.40 -11.44
C TRP A 215 5.86 10.36 -12.15
N GLY A 216 6.22 11.42 -11.46
CA GLY A 216 7.21 12.39 -11.94
C GLY A 216 6.76 13.30 -13.09
N LYS A 217 7.64 14.24 -13.45
CA LYS A 217 7.49 15.17 -14.58
C LYS A 217 8.44 14.75 -15.68
N GLY A 218 7.97 14.36 -16.86
CA GLY A 218 8.82 13.98 -17.96
C GLY A 218 8.05 13.78 -19.28
N ARG A 219 8.72 13.32 -20.35
CA ARG A 219 8.14 13.15 -21.68
C ARG A 219 6.92 12.22 -21.66
N ARG A 220 5.93 12.47 -22.53
CA ARG A 220 4.70 11.68 -22.69
C ARG A 220 5.03 10.17 -22.74
N GLY A 221 4.40 9.38 -21.85
CA GLY A 221 4.50 7.92 -21.81
C GLY A 221 5.59 7.33 -20.92
N ALA A 222 6.68 8.05 -20.63
CA ALA A 222 7.77 7.55 -19.77
C ALA A 222 7.44 7.56 -18.28
N ASN A 223 6.45 8.36 -17.87
CA ASN A 223 6.13 8.66 -16.48
C ASN A 223 4.97 7.83 -15.92
N PHE A 224 4.67 6.70 -16.52
CA PHE A 224 3.68 5.77 -16.00
C PHE A 224 4.36 4.52 -15.46
N LEU A 225 3.77 3.98 -14.40
CA LEU A 225 4.06 2.64 -13.91
C LEU A 225 2.84 1.77 -14.18
N THR A 226 3.07 0.53 -14.59
CA THR A 226 2.07 -0.52 -14.57
C THR A 226 2.13 -1.19 -13.21
N VAL A 227 1.00 -1.35 -12.54
CA VAL A 227 0.91 -2.00 -11.24
C VAL A 227 -0.07 -3.16 -11.27
N ILE A 228 0.28 -4.24 -10.58
CA ILE A 228 -0.59 -5.40 -10.40
C ILE A 228 -0.78 -5.60 -8.90
N TYR A 229 -2.03 -5.61 -8.46
CA TYR A 229 -2.42 -5.82 -7.07
C TYR A 229 -3.14 -7.15 -6.90
N GLN A 230 -2.96 -7.80 -5.78
CA GLN A 230 -3.92 -8.77 -5.26
C GLN A 230 -5.09 -8.01 -4.67
N VAL A 231 -6.32 -8.37 -5.07
CA VAL A 231 -7.55 -7.67 -4.67
C VAL A 231 -8.59 -8.61 -4.03
N ASP A 232 -8.16 -9.76 -3.57
CA ASP A 232 -8.98 -10.71 -2.83
C ASP A 232 -9.55 -10.09 -1.55
N ALA A 233 -10.71 -10.57 -1.10
CA ALA A 233 -11.39 -10.02 0.07
C ALA A 233 -10.51 -10.06 1.34
N HIS A 234 -9.76 -11.15 1.51
CA HIS A 234 -8.92 -11.41 2.69
C HIS A 234 -7.51 -10.83 2.58
N ARG A 235 -7.00 -10.56 1.37
CA ARG A 235 -5.63 -10.09 1.17
C ARG A 235 -5.53 -9.05 0.05
N ARG A 236 -4.96 -7.88 0.37
CA ARG A 236 -4.82 -6.75 -0.56
C ARG A 236 -3.41 -6.22 -0.50
N ARG A 237 -2.62 -6.47 -1.57
CA ARG A 237 -1.21 -6.10 -1.62
C ARG A 237 -0.74 -5.80 -3.03
N LEU A 238 0.39 -5.10 -3.14
CA LEU A 238 1.11 -4.95 -4.40
C LEU A 238 1.82 -6.26 -4.74
N LEU A 239 1.52 -6.81 -5.90
CA LEU A 239 2.18 -8.02 -6.40
C LEU A 239 3.35 -7.69 -7.31
N TRP A 240 3.16 -6.69 -8.18
CA TRP A 240 4.17 -6.29 -9.14
C TRP A 240 4.04 -4.83 -9.53
N VAL A 241 5.19 -4.18 -9.81
CA VAL A 241 5.27 -2.84 -10.37
C VAL A 241 6.37 -2.82 -11.44
N GLY A 242 6.10 -2.18 -12.56
CA GLY A 242 7.06 -2.04 -13.65
C GLY A 242 6.96 -0.70 -14.35
N PRO A 243 8.06 -0.26 -15.01
CA PRO A 243 8.09 1.02 -15.69
C PRO A 243 7.23 1.00 -16.96
N ARG A 244 6.71 2.19 -17.30
CA ARG A 244 5.91 2.48 -18.48
C ARG A 244 4.53 1.82 -18.49
N ARG A 245 3.63 2.42 -19.29
CA ARG A 245 2.31 1.91 -19.65
C ARG A 245 2.38 1.24 -21.00
N THR A 246 2.73 -0.04 -21.05
CA THR A 246 2.85 -0.79 -22.32
C THR A 246 2.36 -2.22 -22.16
N GLN A 247 2.01 -2.87 -23.30
CA GLN A 247 1.72 -4.31 -23.32
C GLN A 247 2.90 -5.13 -22.79
N ALA A 248 4.13 -4.74 -23.15
CA ALA A 248 5.35 -5.42 -22.71
C ALA A 248 5.53 -5.34 -21.19
N SER A 249 5.21 -4.19 -20.57
CA SER A 249 5.22 -4.07 -19.09
C SER A 249 4.21 -5.01 -18.46
N LEU A 250 2.98 -5.04 -18.94
CA LEU A 250 1.96 -5.93 -18.39
C LEU A 250 2.33 -7.41 -18.57
N ARG A 251 2.84 -7.81 -19.74
CA ARG A 251 3.31 -9.18 -19.96
C ARG A 251 4.41 -9.59 -18.99
N ARG A 252 5.41 -8.72 -18.78
CA ARG A 252 6.46 -8.96 -17.75
C ARG A 252 5.88 -9.10 -16.36
N GLY A 253 4.88 -8.29 -16.02
CA GLY A 253 4.20 -8.39 -14.73
C GLY A 253 3.50 -9.73 -14.52
N LEU A 254 2.74 -10.19 -15.51
CA LEU A 254 2.07 -11.50 -15.45
C LEU A 254 3.08 -12.67 -15.45
N GLN A 255 4.16 -12.57 -16.23
CA GLN A 255 5.25 -13.55 -16.19
C GLN A 255 5.94 -13.63 -14.81
N ALA A 256 6.15 -12.47 -14.17
CA ALA A 256 6.74 -12.41 -12.83
C ALA A 256 5.84 -12.99 -11.72
N LEU A 257 4.55 -13.14 -11.95
CA LEU A 257 3.63 -13.83 -11.04
C LEU A 257 3.73 -15.36 -11.19
N GLY A 258 4.20 -15.83 -12.32
CA GLY A 258 4.30 -17.26 -12.65
C GLY A 258 3.03 -17.82 -13.32
N PRO A 259 3.20 -18.91 -14.12
CA PRO A 259 2.10 -19.49 -14.88
C PRO A 259 1.00 -20.06 -13.98
N GLU A 260 1.35 -20.69 -12.88
CA GLU A 260 0.41 -21.30 -11.92
C GLU A 260 -0.55 -20.23 -11.36
N VAL A 261 -0.02 -19.08 -10.92
CA VAL A 261 -0.82 -17.98 -10.41
C VAL A 261 -1.74 -17.46 -11.50
N VAL A 262 -1.19 -17.22 -12.71
CA VAL A 262 -1.98 -16.66 -13.82
C VAL A 262 -3.10 -17.61 -14.26
N HIS A 263 -2.86 -18.91 -14.34
CA HIS A 263 -3.90 -19.90 -14.67
C HIS A 263 -4.94 -20.07 -13.54
N GLY A 264 -4.54 -19.87 -12.27
CA GLY A 264 -5.44 -19.93 -11.12
C GLY A 264 -6.34 -18.69 -10.94
N LEU A 265 -6.16 -17.64 -11.74
CA LEU A 265 -6.97 -16.43 -11.64
C LEU A 265 -8.42 -16.68 -12.00
N ARG A 266 -9.33 -16.33 -11.09
CA ARG A 266 -10.78 -16.30 -11.32
C ARG A 266 -11.23 -14.94 -11.84
N PHE A 267 -10.57 -13.85 -11.41
CA PHE A 267 -10.94 -12.48 -11.75
C PHE A 267 -9.74 -11.61 -12.10
N VAL A 268 -9.91 -10.78 -13.12
CA VAL A 268 -8.99 -9.69 -13.46
C VAL A 268 -9.76 -8.39 -13.54
N CYS A 269 -9.39 -7.38 -12.75
CA CYS A 269 -9.97 -6.04 -12.82
C CYS A 269 -9.00 -5.09 -13.53
N SER A 270 -9.44 -4.35 -14.54
CA SER A 270 -8.64 -3.32 -15.20
C SER A 270 -9.48 -2.17 -15.74
N ASP A 271 -8.82 -1.12 -16.24
CA ASP A 271 -9.46 -0.11 -17.06
C ASP A 271 -9.82 -0.63 -18.47
N MET A 272 -10.37 0.25 -19.32
CA MET A 272 -10.76 -0.06 -20.70
C MET A 272 -9.64 0.21 -21.73
N TRP A 273 -8.37 0.25 -21.31
CA TRP A 273 -7.31 0.52 -22.24
C TRP A 273 -7.01 -0.68 -23.15
N LYS A 274 -7.30 -0.53 -24.44
CA LYS A 274 -7.26 -1.62 -25.43
C LYS A 274 -5.98 -2.49 -25.38
N PRO A 275 -4.76 -1.94 -25.24
CA PRO A 275 -3.56 -2.76 -25.14
C PRO A 275 -3.54 -3.73 -23.96
N TYR A 276 -4.08 -3.33 -22.79
CA TYR A 276 -4.17 -4.24 -21.64
C TYR A 276 -5.25 -5.29 -21.85
N LEU A 277 -6.41 -4.90 -22.40
CA LEU A 277 -7.48 -5.85 -22.73
C LEU A 277 -6.96 -7.00 -23.62
N GLN A 278 -6.11 -6.67 -24.62
CA GLN A 278 -5.51 -7.65 -25.52
C GLN A 278 -4.54 -8.61 -24.81
N VAL A 279 -3.73 -8.12 -23.86
CA VAL A 279 -2.81 -8.96 -23.09
C VAL A 279 -3.59 -9.87 -22.14
N ILE A 280 -4.57 -9.33 -21.44
CA ILE A 280 -5.42 -10.09 -20.49
C ILE A 280 -6.17 -11.19 -21.22
N ALA A 281 -6.79 -10.88 -22.38
CA ALA A 281 -7.52 -11.86 -23.18
C ALA A 281 -6.63 -13.02 -23.67
N LYS A 282 -5.32 -12.80 -23.85
CA LYS A 282 -4.37 -13.84 -24.29
C LYS A 282 -3.76 -14.63 -23.15
N GLN A 283 -3.41 -13.98 -22.03
CA GLN A 283 -2.63 -14.60 -20.95
C GLN A 283 -3.48 -15.07 -19.77
N ALA A 284 -4.68 -14.51 -19.58
CA ALA A 284 -5.60 -14.86 -18.51
C ALA A 284 -7.02 -15.06 -19.07
N ALA A 285 -7.13 -15.79 -20.18
CA ALA A 285 -8.40 -15.98 -20.90
C ALA A 285 -9.49 -16.69 -20.07
N GLN A 286 -9.08 -17.55 -19.13
CA GLN A 286 -9.98 -18.27 -18.21
C GLN A 286 -10.57 -17.37 -17.13
N ALA A 287 -9.91 -16.23 -16.82
CA ALA A 287 -10.34 -15.34 -15.76
C ALA A 287 -11.50 -14.44 -16.23
N LEU A 288 -12.48 -14.22 -15.36
CA LEU A 288 -13.54 -13.26 -15.62
C LEU A 288 -12.99 -11.84 -15.58
N HIS A 289 -12.86 -11.21 -16.74
CA HIS A 289 -12.33 -9.85 -16.83
C HIS A 289 -13.41 -8.82 -16.52
N VAL A 290 -13.26 -8.08 -15.44
CA VAL A 290 -14.19 -7.06 -14.94
C VAL A 290 -13.61 -5.68 -15.15
N LEU A 291 -14.37 -4.78 -15.79
CA LEU A 291 -13.94 -3.39 -15.98
C LEU A 291 -14.13 -2.56 -14.71
N ASP A 292 -13.15 -1.69 -14.44
CA ASP A 292 -13.23 -0.78 -13.30
C ASP A 292 -14.35 0.27 -13.49
N ARG A 293 -15.35 0.18 -12.60
CA ARG A 293 -16.50 1.07 -12.56
C ARG A 293 -16.08 2.55 -12.39
N PHE A 294 -15.00 2.81 -11.68
CA PHE A 294 -14.53 4.18 -11.43
C PHE A 294 -14.17 4.88 -12.75
N HIS A 295 -13.46 4.21 -13.63
CA HIS A 295 -13.08 4.73 -14.95
C HIS A 295 -14.30 5.02 -15.83
N ILE A 296 -15.34 4.19 -15.77
CA ILE A 296 -16.59 4.43 -16.51
C ILE A 296 -17.28 5.70 -16.02
N VAL A 297 -17.40 5.87 -14.70
CA VAL A 297 -17.99 7.09 -14.10
C VAL A 297 -17.12 8.31 -14.41
N MET A 298 -15.81 8.16 -14.44
CA MET A 298 -14.88 9.22 -14.83
C MET A 298 -15.13 9.69 -16.28
N HIS A 299 -15.30 8.77 -17.23
CA HIS A 299 -15.63 9.12 -18.62
C HIS A 299 -16.98 9.85 -18.75
N LEU A 300 -18.00 9.43 -18.00
CA LEU A 300 -19.28 10.14 -17.93
C LEU A 300 -19.11 11.58 -17.38
N ASN A 301 -18.36 11.73 -16.32
CA ASN A 301 -18.06 13.03 -15.72
C ASN A 301 -17.28 13.94 -16.69
N GLN A 302 -16.28 13.40 -17.37
CA GLN A 302 -15.51 14.12 -18.39
C GLN A 302 -16.42 14.59 -19.55
N ALA A 303 -17.32 13.72 -20.01
CA ALA A 303 -18.28 14.08 -21.06
C ALA A 303 -19.20 15.23 -20.63
N VAL A 304 -19.74 15.19 -19.41
CA VAL A 304 -20.56 16.29 -18.86
C VAL A 304 -19.75 17.59 -18.80
N ASP A 305 -18.49 17.55 -18.33
CA ASP A 305 -17.66 18.77 -18.26
C ASP A 305 -17.25 19.30 -19.64
N GLN A 306 -17.06 18.43 -20.63
CA GLN A 306 -16.83 18.85 -22.02
C GLN A 306 -18.03 19.57 -22.60
N VAL A 307 -19.25 19.04 -22.40
CA VAL A 307 -20.49 19.71 -22.82
C VAL A 307 -20.64 21.06 -22.13
N ARG A 308 -20.39 21.12 -20.80
CA ARG A 308 -20.44 22.38 -20.04
C ARG A 308 -19.47 23.42 -20.58
N ARG A 309 -18.21 23.04 -20.84
CA ARG A 309 -17.19 23.97 -21.38
C ARG A 309 -17.58 24.51 -22.74
N ALA A 310 -18.03 23.65 -23.65
CA ALA A 310 -18.46 24.04 -24.98
C ALA A 310 -19.68 24.99 -24.90
N GLU A 311 -20.67 24.66 -24.05
CA GLU A 311 -21.86 25.48 -23.88
C GLU A 311 -21.53 26.82 -23.19
N SER A 312 -20.66 26.87 -22.20
CA SER A 312 -20.19 28.09 -21.56
C SER A 312 -19.49 29.04 -22.55
N GLY A 313 -18.68 28.49 -23.48
CA GLY A 313 -18.05 29.29 -24.52
C GLY A 313 -19.09 29.92 -25.47
N ARG A 314 -20.05 29.08 -25.93
CA ARG A 314 -21.11 29.54 -26.85
C ARG A 314 -22.07 30.59 -26.24
N LEU A 315 -22.36 30.49 -24.94
CA LEU A 315 -23.30 31.38 -24.25
C LEU A 315 -22.63 32.58 -23.57
N ARG A 316 -21.34 32.81 -23.82
CA ARG A 316 -20.60 33.93 -23.24
C ARG A 316 -21.33 35.24 -23.54
N GLY A 317 -21.54 36.08 -22.52
CA GLY A 317 -22.30 37.37 -22.63
C GLY A 317 -23.82 37.26 -22.57
N SER A 318 -24.41 36.05 -22.66
CA SER A 318 -25.85 35.86 -22.58
C SER A 318 -26.35 35.75 -21.12
N ALA A 319 -27.61 36.11 -20.88
CA ALA A 319 -28.28 35.89 -19.59
C ALA A 319 -28.28 34.41 -19.14
N ARG A 320 -28.21 33.46 -20.06
CA ARG A 320 -28.16 32.04 -19.78
C ARG A 320 -26.79 31.58 -19.24
N ALA A 321 -25.71 32.32 -19.49
CA ALA A 321 -24.36 31.99 -19.00
C ALA A 321 -24.30 31.88 -17.46
N LYS A 322 -25.14 32.67 -16.76
CA LYS A 322 -25.25 32.64 -15.29
C LYS A 322 -25.54 31.25 -14.73
N HIS A 323 -26.30 30.40 -15.43
CA HIS A 323 -26.62 29.03 -15.01
C HIS A 323 -25.43 28.09 -15.05
N LEU A 324 -24.38 28.41 -15.80
CA LEU A 324 -23.18 27.57 -15.94
C LEU A 324 -22.03 27.99 -15.03
N LYS A 325 -22.12 29.20 -14.41
CA LYS A 325 -21.09 29.74 -13.50
C LYS A 325 -20.95 28.84 -12.28
N ASN A 326 -19.71 28.41 -11.93
CA ASN A 326 -19.40 27.64 -10.76
C ASN A 326 -20.11 26.24 -10.68
N MET A 327 -20.58 25.69 -11.82
CA MET A 327 -21.35 24.45 -11.84
C MET A 327 -20.49 23.20 -11.92
N ARG A 328 -19.19 23.29 -12.31
CA ARG A 328 -18.33 22.12 -12.54
C ARG A 328 -18.43 21.09 -11.43
N TRP A 329 -18.09 21.45 -10.22
CA TRP A 329 -18.04 20.50 -9.09
C TRP A 329 -19.40 19.99 -8.65
N LYS A 330 -20.48 20.76 -8.88
CA LYS A 330 -21.86 20.33 -8.60
C LYS A 330 -22.32 19.24 -9.58
N LEU A 331 -21.97 19.40 -10.87
CA LEU A 331 -22.28 18.45 -11.94
C LEU A 331 -21.53 17.11 -11.78
N LEU A 332 -20.29 17.13 -11.25
CA LEU A 332 -19.48 15.94 -11.07
C LEU A 332 -19.94 15.09 -9.88
N ARG A 333 -20.59 15.69 -8.88
CA ARG A 333 -21.15 14.96 -7.75
C ARG A 333 -22.35 14.12 -8.18
N ARG A 334 -22.60 13.01 -7.46
CA ARG A 334 -23.85 12.25 -7.60
C ARG A 334 -25.03 13.12 -7.18
N GLY A 335 -26.12 13.17 -7.97
CA GLY A 335 -27.27 14.03 -7.71
C GLY A 335 -27.92 13.81 -6.34
N THR A 336 -27.92 12.55 -5.85
CA THR A 336 -28.42 12.22 -4.51
C THR A 336 -27.61 12.83 -3.36
N ARG A 337 -26.37 13.19 -3.60
CA ARG A 337 -25.48 13.85 -2.61
C ARG A 337 -25.51 15.38 -2.69
N VAL A 338 -26.20 15.96 -3.67
CA VAL A 338 -26.32 17.41 -3.82
C VAL A 338 -27.57 17.88 -3.10
N ARG A 339 -27.43 18.79 -2.16
CA ARG A 339 -28.51 19.31 -1.31
C ARG A 339 -28.60 20.84 -1.35
N GLY A 340 -29.68 21.39 -0.82
CA GLY A 340 -29.89 22.83 -0.62
C GLY A 340 -29.79 23.64 -1.92
N TYR A 341 -29.16 24.79 -1.85
CA TYR A 341 -28.98 25.74 -2.96
C TYR A 341 -28.32 25.12 -4.20
N ALA A 342 -27.33 24.25 -4.01
CA ALA A 342 -26.69 23.55 -5.14
C ALA A 342 -27.67 22.65 -5.92
N ARG A 343 -28.63 22.02 -5.24
CA ARG A 343 -29.70 21.22 -5.88
C ARG A 343 -30.69 22.14 -6.63
N ALA A 344 -31.02 23.32 -6.08
CA ALA A 344 -31.83 24.29 -6.77
C ALA A 344 -31.17 24.78 -8.07
N GLN A 345 -29.87 25.08 -8.03
CA GLN A 345 -29.12 25.47 -9.22
C GLN A 345 -29.09 24.36 -10.29
N LEU A 346 -28.94 23.09 -9.93
CA LEU A 346 -29.03 21.97 -10.88
C LEU A 346 -30.41 21.86 -11.50
N ARG A 347 -31.46 22.06 -10.71
CA ARG A 347 -32.87 22.12 -11.24
C ARG A 347 -33.06 23.28 -12.21
N GLY A 348 -32.57 24.47 -11.87
CA GLY A 348 -32.59 25.65 -12.75
C GLY A 348 -31.86 25.40 -14.08
N LEU A 349 -30.70 24.72 -14.03
CA LEU A 349 -29.95 24.31 -15.23
C LEU A 349 -30.77 23.38 -16.14
N VAL A 350 -31.48 22.43 -15.57
CA VAL A 350 -32.35 21.51 -16.32
C VAL A 350 -33.59 22.24 -16.87
N ALA A 351 -34.24 23.11 -16.07
CA ALA A 351 -35.37 23.89 -16.45
C ALA A 351 -35.05 24.84 -17.62
N ALA A 352 -33.85 25.43 -17.63
CA ALA A 352 -33.35 26.27 -18.73
C ALA A 352 -33.07 25.48 -20.04
N LYS A 353 -33.34 24.16 -20.07
CA LYS A 353 -33.18 23.26 -21.24
C LYS A 353 -31.77 23.31 -21.84
N LEU A 354 -30.74 23.57 -21.01
CA LEU A 354 -29.36 23.65 -21.44
C LEU A 354 -28.79 22.24 -21.79
N ALA A 355 -27.86 22.21 -22.75
CA ALA A 355 -27.17 20.98 -23.15
C ALA A 355 -26.44 20.32 -21.97
N THR A 356 -25.85 21.13 -21.10
CA THR A 356 -25.20 20.68 -19.87
C THR A 356 -26.19 19.99 -18.91
N GLY A 357 -27.42 20.53 -18.77
CA GLY A 357 -28.48 19.90 -17.97
C GLY A 357 -28.86 18.53 -18.51
N ARG A 358 -28.99 18.41 -19.85
CA ARG A 358 -29.29 17.13 -20.52
C ARG A 358 -28.16 16.11 -20.36
N ALA A 359 -26.90 16.56 -20.48
CA ALA A 359 -25.74 15.69 -20.25
C ALA A 359 -25.68 15.18 -18.81
N TRP A 360 -25.93 16.07 -17.83
CA TRP A 360 -25.99 15.69 -16.42
C TRP A 360 -27.13 14.69 -16.14
N LEU A 361 -28.31 14.89 -16.69
CA LEU A 361 -29.41 13.93 -16.57
C LEU A 361 -29.05 12.55 -17.13
N LEU A 362 -28.40 12.47 -18.30
CA LEU A 362 -27.93 11.22 -18.87
C LEU A 362 -26.95 10.53 -17.92
N LYS A 363 -26.03 11.26 -17.32
CA LYS A 363 -25.09 10.72 -16.29
C LYS A 363 -25.86 10.18 -15.08
N GLU A 364 -26.83 10.91 -14.56
CA GLU A 364 -27.60 10.50 -13.37
C GLU A 364 -28.47 9.26 -13.68
N ILE A 365 -29.09 9.19 -14.87
CA ILE A 365 -29.87 8.03 -15.30
C ILE A 365 -28.98 6.77 -15.41
N PHE A 366 -27.68 6.92 -15.67
CA PHE A 366 -26.76 5.77 -15.73
C PHE A 366 -26.43 5.19 -14.34
N GLN A 367 -26.53 5.97 -13.27
CA GLN A 367 -26.11 5.55 -11.92
C GLN A 367 -26.78 4.26 -11.41
N PRO A 368 -28.08 3.97 -11.67
CA PRO A 368 -28.73 2.73 -11.27
C PRO A 368 -28.18 1.47 -11.96
N PHE A 369 -27.44 1.60 -13.06
CA PHE A 369 -26.90 0.46 -13.81
C PHE A 369 -26.24 -0.57 -12.89
N TRP A 370 -25.42 -0.12 -11.95
CA TRP A 370 -24.68 -1.01 -11.03
C TRP A 370 -25.52 -1.67 -9.93
N ARG A 371 -26.83 -1.42 -9.90
CA ARG A 371 -27.75 -1.99 -8.91
C ARG A 371 -28.52 -3.20 -9.42
N TYR A 372 -28.46 -3.47 -10.71
CA TYR A 372 -29.07 -4.67 -11.28
C TYR A 372 -28.39 -5.91 -10.70
N LYS A 373 -29.20 -6.96 -10.48
CA LYS A 373 -28.70 -8.27 -10.05
C LYS A 373 -28.54 -9.22 -11.24
N SER A 374 -29.39 -9.07 -12.26
CA SER A 374 -29.38 -9.90 -13.47
C SER A 374 -28.56 -9.25 -14.58
N PRO A 375 -27.63 -9.99 -15.21
CA PRO A 375 -26.89 -9.52 -16.40
C PRO A 375 -27.82 -9.13 -17.55
N SER A 376 -28.92 -9.87 -17.76
CA SER A 376 -29.89 -9.62 -18.84
C SER A 376 -30.63 -8.30 -18.67
N TRP A 377 -31.06 -7.98 -17.44
CA TRP A 377 -31.66 -6.67 -17.14
C TRP A 377 -30.67 -5.53 -17.25
N ALA A 378 -29.45 -5.74 -16.80
CA ALA A 378 -28.38 -4.78 -16.96
C ALA A 378 -28.08 -4.51 -18.45
N GLN A 379 -28.06 -5.55 -19.27
CA GLN A 379 -27.89 -5.47 -20.73
C GLN A 379 -29.01 -4.64 -21.38
N ALA A 380 -30.27 -4.98 -21.07
CA ALA A 380 -31.43 -4.25 -21.59
C ALA A 380 -31.38 -2.75 -21.22
N PHE A 381 -31.04 -2.46 -19.95
CA PHE A 381 -30.83 -1.09 -19.50
C PHE A 381 -29.70 -0.39 -20.28
N LEU A 382 -28.54 -1.04 -20.44
CA LEU A 382 -27.38 -0.49 -21.15
C LEU A 382 -27.73 -0.14 -22.61
N ARG A 383 -28.43 -1.03 -23.31
CA ARG A 383 -28.91 -0.81 -24.69
C ARG A 383 -29.89 0.35 -24.77
N CYS A 384 -30.85 0.43 -23.87
CA CYS A 384 -31.79 1.55 -23.78
C CYS A 384 -31.05 2.87 -23.52
N TRP A 385 -30.16 2.91 -22.52
CA TRP A 385 -29.38 4.11 -22.17
C TRP A 385 -28.46 4.56 -23.32
N THR A 386 -27.72 3.64 -23.93
CA THR A 386 -26.81 3.98 -25.05
C THR A 386 -27.58 4.52 -26.26
N THR A 387 -28.77 3.97 -26.56
CA THR A 387 -29.63 4.47 -27.64
C THR A 387 -30.09 5.90 -27.34
N ARG A 388 -30.53 6.19 -26.11
CA ARG A 388 -30.90 7.54 -25.68
C ARG A 388 -29.72 8.51 -25.77
N ALA A 389 -28.52 8.11 -25.33
CA ALA A 389 -27.32 8.93 -25.40
C ALA A 389 -26.88 9.21 -26.84
N LEU A 390 -27.00 8.25 -27.75
CA LEU A 390 -26.68 8.42 -29.18
C LEU A 390 -27.64 9.41 -29.87
N ARG A 391 -28.92 9.45 -29.45
CA ARG A 391 -29.94 10.37 -29.97
C ARG A 391 -29.89 11.76 -29.30
N SER A 392 -29.03 11.99 -28.30
CA SER A 392 -29.04 13.21 -27.49
C SER A 392 -28.50 14.49 -28.21
N ARG A 393 -27.84 14.35 -29.37
CA ARG A 393 -27.09 15.43 -30.06
C ARG A 393 -25.93 16.01 -29.23
N LEU A 394 -25.45 15.26 -28.21
CA LEU A 394 -24.33 15.66 -27.33
C LEU A 394 -23.11 14.78 -27.67
N GLU A 395 -22.22 15.27 -28.53
CA GLU A 395 -21.11 14.44 -29.05
C GLU A 395 -20.22 13.82 -27.97
N PRO A 396 -19.87 14.51 -26.85
CA PRO A 396 -19.14 13.86 -25.77
C PRO A 396 -19.88 12.67 -25.15
N MET A 397 -21.22 12.76 -24.99
CA MET A 397 -22.05 11.66 -24.47
C MET A 397 -22.18 10.53 -25.48
N LYS A 398 -22.25 10.82 -26.78
CA LYS A 398 -22.26 9.81 -27.84
C LYS A 398 -20.96 9.02 -27.87
N LYS A 399 -19.80 9.67 -27.64
CA LYS A 399 -18.50 8.96 -27.55
C LYS A 399 -18.51 7.97 -26.39
N VAL A 400 -19.03 8.32 -25.21
CA VAL A 400 -19.18 7.41 -24.09
C VAL A 400 -20.12 6.27 -24.43
N ALA A 401 -21.26 6.55 -25.07
CA ALA A 401 -22.20 5.51 -25.46
C ALA A 401 -21.61 4.49 -26.43
N ARG A 402 -20.84 4.93 -27.45
CA ARG A 402 -20.13 4.03 -28.37
C ARG A 402 -19.10 3.18 -27.63
N MET A 403 -18.30 3.80 -26.74
CA MET A 403 -17.32 3.10 -25.91
C MET A 403 -18.00 2.01 -25.06
N LEU A 404 -19.11 2.31 -24.39
CA LEU A 404 -19.84 1.32 -23.57
C LEU A 404 -20.40 0.17 -24.41
N ARG A 405 -20.88 0.45 -25.63
CA ARG A 405 -21.32 -0.62 -26.56
C ARG A 405 -20.18 -1.54 -26.97
N THR A 406 -19.02 -0.97 -27.30
CA THR A 406 -17.83 -1.77 -27.66
C THR A 406 -17.41 -2.71 -26.53
N HIS A 407 -17.58 -2.29 -25.28
CA HIS A 407 -17.17 -3.08 -24.11
C HIS A 407 -18.34 -3.73 -23.38
N GLU A 408 -19.53 -3.83 -23.99
CA GLU A 408 -20.74 -4.42 -23.39
C GLU A 408 -20.48 -5.78 -22.73
N PRO A 409 -19.83 -6.77 -23.39
CA PRO A 409 -19.58 -8.08 -22.76
C PRO A 409 -18.77 -7.98 -21.47
N LEU A 410 -17.73 -7.17 -21.44
CA LEU A 410 -16.85 -6.96 -20.27
C LEU A 410 -17.57 -6.19 -19.15
N LEU A 411 -18.45 -5.24 -19.50
CA LEU A 411 -19.29 -4.53 -18.54
C LEU A 411 -20.26 -5.47 -17.83
N LEU A 412 -20.81 -6.44 -18.54
CA LEU A 412 -21.74 -7.41 -17.98
C LEU A 412 -21.06 -8.41 -17.04
N ASN A 413 -19.74 -8.57 -17.14
CA ASN A 413 -18.97 -9.40 -16.22
C ASN A 413 -19.02 -8.91 -14.76
N TRP A 414 -19.26 -7.61 -14.52
CA TRP A 414 -19.52 -7.09 -13.18
C TRP A 414 -20.68 -7.82 -12.49
N PHE A 415 -21.74 -8.11 -13.22
CA PHE A 415 -22.95 -8.81 -12.70
C PHE A 415 -22.71 -10.30 -12.57
N ARG A 416 -21.89 -10.89 -13.45
CA ARG A 416 -21.48 -12.30 -13.39
C ARG A 416 -20.58 -12.56 -12.18
N ALA A 417 -19.75 -11.58 -11.82
CA ALA A 417 -18.90 -11.63 -10.63
C ALA A 417 -19.70 -11.51 -9.31
N LYS A 418 -21.03 -11.32 -9.35
CA LYS A 418 -21.94 -11.31 -8.19
C LYS A 418 -21.49 -10.49 -6.98
N GLY A 419 -20.68 -9.44 -7.21
CA GLY A 419 -20.17 -8.59 -6.15
C GLY A 419 -18.94 -9.15 -5.39
N GLU A 420 -18.39 -10.28 -5.81
CA GLU A 420 -17.14 -10.84 -5.23
C GLU A 420 -15.93 -9.91 -5.43
N LEU A 421 -16.00 -9.02 -6.41
CA LEU A 421 -14.95 -8.06 -6.73
C LEU A 421 -15.40 -6.63 -6.43
N SER A 422 -14.58 -5.88 -5.69
CA SER A 422 -14.77 -4.45 -5.49
C SER A 422 -13.71 -3.65 -6.23
N SER A 423 -14.11 -2.88 -7.23
CA SER A 423 -13.22 -1.94 -7.94
C SER A 423 -12.65 -0.84 -7.02
N GLY A 424 -13.29 -0.57 -5.89
CA GLY A 424 -12.80 0.40 -4.91
C GLY A 424 -11.49 -0.01 -4.21
N VAL A 425 -11.11 -1.29 -4.28
CA VAL A 425 -9.84 -1.78 -3.71
C VAL A 425 -8.65 -1.23 -4.48
N VAL A 426 -8.70 -1.24 -5.81
CA VAL A 426 -7.62 -0.71 -6.67
C VAL A 426 -7.45 0.79 -6.42
N GLU A 427 -8.55 1.56 -6.37
CA GLU A 427 -8.50 2.99 -6.04
C GLU A 427 -7.92 3.24 -4.65
N GLY A 428 -8.30 2.43 -3.65
CA GLY A 428 -7.75 2.49 -2.30
C GLY A 428 -6.23 2.27 -2.26
N LEU A 429 -5.73 1.28 -3.00
CA LEU A 429 -4.30 0.99 -3.12
C LEU A 429 -3.56 2.11 -3.87
N ASN A 430 -4.13 2.66 -4.93
CA ASN A 430 -3.58 3.82 -5.63
C ASN A 430 -3.49 5.06 -4.73
N ASN A 431 -4.47 5.25 -3.84
CA ASN A 431 -4.41 6.35 -2.86
C ASN A 431 -3.27 6.13 -1.85
N LYS A 432 -3.02 4.90 -1.41
CA LYS A 432 -1.84 4.59 -0.57
C LYS A 432 -0.53 4.91 -1.30
N ILE A 433 -0.40 4.57 -2.59
CA ILE A 433 0.77 4.95 -3.40
C ILE A 433 0.96 6.46 -3.43
N ARG A 434 -0.12 7.23 -3.62
CA ARG A 434 -0.06 8.70 -3.59
C ARG A 434 0.42 9.23 -2.23
N VAL A 435 0.01 8.61 -1.14
CA VAL A 435 0.47 8.96 0.22
C VAL A 435 1.97 8.67 0.36
N VAL A 436 2.45 7.50 -0.05
CA VAL A 436 3.88 7.14 -0.03
C VAL A 436 4.70 8.14 -0.84
N THR A 437 4.26 8.45 -2.07
CA THR A 437 4.95 9.41 -2.95
C THR A 437 4.98 10.83 -2.36
N ARG A 438 3.88 11.29 -1.75
CA ARG A 438 3.81 12.62 -1.13
C ARG A 438 4.69 12.73 0.11
N ARG A 439 4.69 11.71 0.97
CA ARG A 439 5.55 11.65 2.16
C ARG A 439 7.03 11.72 1.80
N SER A 440 7.41 11.12 0.67
CA SER A 440 8.79 11.13 0.17
C SER A 440 9.12 12.36 -0.68
N TYR A 441 8.21 13.32 -0.83
CA TYR A 441 8.35 14.48 -1.74
C TYR A 441 8.68 14.09 -3.19
N GLY A 442 8.32 12.87 -3.60
CA GLY A 442 8.65 12.24 -4.87
C GLY A 442 9.91 11.37 -4.82
N PHE A 443 10.21 10.74 -5.93
CA PHE A 443 11.38 9.87 -6.09
C PHE A 443 12.20 10.31 -7.31
N ARG A 444 13.52 10.30 -7.21
CA ARG A 444 14.41 10.65 -8.32
C ARG A 444 14.58 9.52 -9.31
N THR A 445 14.57 8.28 -8.83
CA THR A 445 14.78 7.07 -9.63
C THR A 445 13.60 6.12 -9.54
N TYR A 446 13.39 5.32 -10.60
CA TYR A 446 12.40 4.25 -10.60
C TYR A 446 12.69 3.23 -9.48
N ARG A 447 13.96 2.84 -9.29
CA ARG A 447 14.36 1.86 -8.27
C ARG A 447 13.97 2.30 -6.86
N ALA A 448 14.25 3.54 -6.50
CA ALA A 448 13.86 4.07 -5.18
C ALA A 448 12.34 4.06 -4.98
N MET A 449 11.57 4.38 -6.03
CA MET A 449 10.12 4.30 -5.99
C MET A 449 9.62 2.86 -5.87
N GLU A 450 10.16 1.94 -6.66
CA GLU A 450 9.85 0.51 -6.62
C GLU A 450 10.04 -0.07 -5.22
N VAL A 451 11.22 0.16 -4.63
CA VAL A 451 11.55 -0.25 -3.25
C VAL A 451 10.55 0.32 -2.25
N ALA A 452 10.25 1.62 -2.32
CA ALA A 452 9.29 2.25 -1.42
C ALA A 452 7.87 1.68 -1.57
N LEU A 453 7.44 1.35 -2.79
CA LEU A 453 6.12 0.79 -3.04
C LEU A 453 6.01 -0.64 -2.50
N TYR A 454 6.97 -1.50 -2.76
CA TYR A 454 6.98 -2.86 -2.20
C TYR A 454 7.07 -2.83 -0.68
N HIS A 455 7.92 -1.97 -0.11
CA HIS A 455 8.06 -1.83 1.34
C HIS A 455 6.75 -1.46 2.05
N ASN A 456 5.96 -0.55 1.46
CA ASN A 456 4.72 -0.06 2.09
C ASN A 456 3.47 -0.87 1.72
N LEU A 457 3.45 -1.56 0.56
CA LEU A 457 2.25 -2.16 -0.02
C LEU A 457 2.41 -3.63 -0.39
N GLY A 458 3.64 -4.16 -0.41
CA GLY A 458 3.92 -5.54 -0.81
C GLY A 458 3.43 -6.57 0.20
N HIS A 459 3.28 -6.21 1.46
CA HIS A 459 3.03 -7.14 2.56
C HIS A 459 3.99 -8.34 2.47
N LEU A 460 5.25 -8.00 2.27
CA LEU A 460 6.33 -8.97 2.12
C LEU A 460 6.60 -9.66 3.46
N PRO A 461 7.05 -10.92 3.45
CA PRO A 461 7.59 -11.56 4.65
C PRO A 461 8.80 -10.78 5.15
N GLU A 462 9.05 -10.90 6.43
CA GLU A 462 10.12 -10.20 7.12
C GLU A 462 11.13 -11.22 7.64
N PRO A 463 12.42 -10.91 7.62
CA PRO A 463 13.41 -11.75 8.27
C PRO A 463 13.07 -11.90 9.77
N GLU A 464 13.33 -13.07 10.32
CA GLU A 464 13.22 -13.28 11.75
C GLU A 464 14.30 -12.48 12.47
N PHE A 465 13.88 -11.47 13.20
CA PHE A 465 14.73 -10.74 14.14
C PHE A 465 14.42 -11.22 15.55
N THR A 466 15.41 -11.22 16.42
CA THR A 466 15.27 -11.64 17.81
C THR A 466 14.27 -10.78 18.59
N HIS A 467 13.95 -9.59 18.07
CA HIS A 467 12.95 -8.68 18.64
C HIS A 467 11.86 -8.39 17.63
N GLY A 468 10.62 -8.51 18.05
CA GLY A 468 9.51 -7.87 17.36
C GLY A 468 9.63 -6.35 17.54
N PHE A 469 10.07 -5.63 16.53
CA PHE A 469 10.03 -4.18 16.54
C PHE A 469 8.60 -3.71 16.23
N CYS A 470 7.78 -3.50 17.26
CA CYS A 470 6.38 -3.03 17.25
C CYS A 470 5.37 -4.01 16.66
#